data_7f1da7ce2b86e791c46deef365ef0a7a
#
_entry.id   7f1da7ce2b86e791c46deef365ef0a7a
#
_cell.length_a   1.000
_cell.length_b   1.000
_cell.length_c   1.000
_cell.angle_alpha   90.00
_cell.angle_beta   90.00
_cell.angle_gamma   90.00
#
_symmetry.space_group_name_H-M   'P 1'
#
loop_
_entity.id
_entity.type
_entity.pdbx_description
1 polymer ?
#
loop_
_entity_poly.entity_id
_entity_poly.type
_entity_poly.pdbx_seq_one_letter_code
_entity_poly.pdbx_strand_id
1 'polypeptide(L)'
;MGIGYVDSVVIYNRYINQTMDGAEQYFGTRIDNVRVEFTQEQNQNKSGSQDVSVCLLKIPNDSTLPKPYKVPELWNDLTTDEMLSSFTLNTDGDFFVLVKKPELNLDIDAPEGVQTSGDTPYEEGFLQYMKDKYSYVYEMSSFAVFGLIPHFEVGGK
;
A
#
# COMPACT_ATOMS: atom_id res chain seq x y z
N MET A 1 -14.70 11.92 5.78
CA MET A 1 -14.04 11.57 6.99
C MET A 1 -13.43 12.80 7.61
N GLY A 2 -13.03 13.14 8.35
CA GLY A 2 -12.85 14.40 8.91
C GLY A 2 -11.46 14.93 8.96
N ILE A 3 -11.24 15.73 9.96
CA ILE A 3 -10.01 16.44 10.19
C ILE A 3 -8.85 15.45 10.31
N GLY A 4 -7.76 15.77 9.65
CA GLY A 4 -6.54 14.95 9.71
C GLY A 4 -6.46 13.84 8.66
N TYR A 5 -7.50 13.65 7.85
CA TYR A 5 -7.49 12.67 6.76
C TYR A 5 -7.20 13.40 5.46
N VAL A 6 -5.97 13.86 5.32
CA VAL A 6 -5.52 14.69 4.19
C VAL A 6 -4.34 14.08 3.45
N ASP A 7 -3.91 12.90 3.86
CA ASP A 7 -2.78 12.22 3.24
C ASP A 7 -3.24 11.37 2.07
N SER A 8 -2.31 10.98 1.21
CA SER A 8 -2.56 10.05 0.12
C SER A 8 -1.48 9.01 0.07
N VAL A 9 -1.88 7.79 -0.26
CA VAL A 9 -0.95 6.67 -0.42
C VAL A 9 -1.26 5.97 -1.73
N VAL A 10 -0.30 5.20 -2.23
CA VAL A 10 -0.55 4.19 -3.27
C VAL A 10 -0.34 2.83 -2.61
N ILE A 11 -1.38 2.02 -2.65
CA ILE A 11 -1.36 0.65 -2.14
C ILE A 11 -0.91 -0.27 -3.27
N TYR A 12 0.01 -1.16 -2.99
CA TYR A 12 0.49 -2.14 -3.96
C TYR A 12 0.13 -3.54 -3.48
N ASN A 13 -0.76 -4.19 -4.22
CA ASN A 13 -1.21 -5.54 -3.92
C ASN A 13 -0.40 -6.54 -4.74
N ARG A 14 0.29 -7.44 -4.05
CA ARG A 14 1.19 -8.41 -4.66
C ARG A 14 0.40 -9.61 -5.17
N TYR A 15 0.72 -10.05 -6.37
CA TYR A 15 0.12 -11.22 -7.00
C TYR A 15 1.19 -12.00 -7.75
N ILE A 16 1.20 -13.32 -7.57
CA ILE A 16 2.08 -14.20 -8.34
C ILE A 16 1.25 -14.78 -9.48
N ASN A 17 1.58 -14.36 -10.69
CA ASN A 17 0.79 -14.69 -11.87
C ASN A 17 1.28 -16.00 -12.50
N GLN A 18 0.58 -17.10 -12.23
CA GLN A 18 0.98 -18.41 -12.72
C GLN A 18 0.85 -18.53 -14.24
N THR A 19 0.00 -17.73 -14.88
CA THR A 19 -0.12 -17.73 -16.34
C THR A 19 1.04 -17.02 -17.02
N MET A 20 1.89 -16.35 -16.23
CA MET A 20 3.10 -15.66 -16.70
C MET A 20 4.34 -16.26 -16.01
N ASP A 21 4.41 -17.56 -15.89
CA ASP A 21 5.54 -18.30 -15.32
C ASP A 21 5.87 -17.89 -13.88
N GLY A 22 4.86 -17.54 -13.10
CA GLY A 22 5.05 -17.15 -11.72
C GLY A 22 5.61 -15.74 -11.57
N ALA A 23 5.42 -14.87 -12.55
CA ALA A 23 5.87 -13.49 -12.47
C ALA A 23 5.20 -12.79 -11.29
N GLU A 24 6.01 -12.05 -10.54
CA GLU A 24 5.52 -11.23 -9.44
C GLU A 24 5.00 -9.91 -9.99
N GLN A 25 3.74 -9.63 -9.71
CA GLN A 25 3.10 -8.38 -10.12
C GLN A 25 2.57 -7.63 -8.91
N TYR A 26 2.54 -6.31 -9.01
CA TYR A 26 1.94 -5.45 -8.00
C TYR A 26 0.89 -4.58 -8.67
N PHE A 27 -0.29 -4.52 -8.04
CA PHE A 27 -1.42 -3.73 -8.54
C PHE A 27 -1.53 -2.49 -7.68
N GLY A 28 -1.23 -1.33 -8.27
CA GLY A 28 -1.18 -0.06 -7.56
C GLY A 28 -2.51 0.68 -7.60
N THR A 29 -2.99 1.09 -6.42
CA THR A 29 -4.20 1.88 -6.27
C THR A 29 -3.91 3.08 -5.39
N ARG A 30 -4.14 4.28 -5.93
CA ARG A 30 -4.01 5.51 -5.14
C ARG A 30 -5.28 5.70 -4.31
N ILE A 31 -5.10 5.98 -3.02
CA ILE A 31 -6.20 6.30 -2.12
C ILE A 31 -5.91 7.64 -1.47
N ASP A 32 -6.80 8.60 -1.70
CA ASP A 32 -6.71 9.93 -1.08
C ASP A 32 -7.52 9.97 0.21
N ASN A 33 -7.33 11.02 0.97
CA ASN A 33 -8.09 11.25 2.20
C ASN A 33 -7.92 10.13 3.21
N VAL A 34 -6.68 9.71 3.38
CA VAL A 34 -6.28 8.77 4.42
C VAL A 34 -5.46 9.52 5.47
N ARG A 35 -5.08 8.82 6.53
CA ARG A 35 -4.20 9.39 7.55
C ARG A 35 -3.06 8.42 7.82
N VAL A 36 -1.84 8.93 7.72
CA VAL A 36 -0.64 8.16 8.09
C VAL A 36 -0.07 8.78 9.35
N GLU A 37 -0.04 8.01 10.43
CA GLU A 37 0.55 8.45 11.70
C GLU A 37 1.86 7.71 11.92
N PHE A 38 2.91 8.45 12.24
CA PHE A 38 4.17 7.83 12.59
C PHE A 38 4.13 7.44 14.07
N THR A 39 4.31 6.16 14.33
CA THR A 39 4.27 5.63 15.69
C THR A 39 5.61 5.69 16.37
N GLN A 40 6.65 5.99 15.61
CA GLN A 40 8.01 6.17 16.09
C GLN A 40 8.62 7.35 15.38
N GLU A 41 9.67 7.90 15.97
CA GLU A 41 10.43 8.96 15.33
C GLU A 41 11.00 8.45 14.01
N GLN A 42 10.72 9.17 12.93
CA GLN A 42 11.22 8.79 11.61
C GLN A 42 12.67 9.19 11.49
N ASN A 43 13.54 8.20 11.33
CA ASN A 43 14.93 8.42 11.05
C ASN A 43 15.34 7.57 9.86
N GLN A 44 16.56 7.78 9.39
CA GLN A 44 17.04 7.09 8.20
C GLN A 44 17.46 5.65 8.47
N ASN A 45 17.65 5.32 9.73
CA ASN A 45 18.12 4.00 10.11
C ASN A 45 16.95 3.09 10.43
N LYS A 46 16.63 2.20 9.52
CA LYS A 46 15.54 1.23 9.68
C LYS A 46 16.08 -0.16 10.01
N SER A 47 17.31 -0.25 10.47
CA SER A 47 17.95 -1.54 10.70
C SER A 47 17.58 -2.21 12.02
N GLY A 48 16.74 -1.59 12.80
CA GLY A 48 16.35 -2.14 14.08
C GLY A 48 15.31 -3.25 13.96
N SER A 49 14.39 -3.27 14.89
CA SER A 49 13.37 -4.30 15.00
C SER A 49 12.58 -4.43 13.70
N GLN A 50 12.75 -5.55 13.03
CA GLN A 50 12.13 -5.77 11.72
C GLN A 50 10.61 -5.89 11.79
N ASP A 51 10.10 -6.35 12.93
CA ASP A 51 8.69 -6.66 13.09
C ASP A 51 7.89 -5.55 13.76
N VAL A 52 8.54 -4.44 14.07
CA VAL A 52 7.88 -3.32 14.73
C VAL A 52 7.34 -2.36 13.69
N SER A 53 6.04 -2.10 13.73
CA SER A 53 5.43 -1.09 12.86
C SER A 53 5.94 0.29 13.23
N VAL A 54 6.31 1.09 12.22
CA VAL A 54 6.79 2.46 12.40
C VAL A 54 5.74 3.49 12.03
N CYS A 55 4.67 3.06 11.37
CA CYS A 55 3.56 3.95 11.04
C CYS A 55 2.26 3.17 11.06
N LEU A 56 1.16 3.93 11.11
CA LEU A 56 -0.19 3.40 11.08
C LEU A 56 -0.96 4.14 10.01
N LEU A 57 -1.45 3.40 9.01
CA LEU A 57 -2.28 3.94 7.94
C LEU A 57 -3.73 3.69 8.27
N LYS A 58 -4.53 4.75 8.30
CA LYS A 58 -5.98 4.68 8.53
C LYS A 58 -6.69 5.04 7.24
N ILE A 59 -7.51 4.12 6.76
CA ILE A 59 -8.26 4.27 5.51
C ILE A 59 -9.74 4.24 5.82
N PRO A 60 -10.50 5.33 5.55
CA PRO A 60 -11.95 5.30 5.73
C PRO A 60 -12.58 4.20 4.88
N ASN A 61 -13.43 3.38 5.49
CA ASN A 61 -14.14 2.32 4.80
C ASN A 61 -15.55 2.80 4.48
N ASP A 62 -15.66 3.64 3.47
CA ASP A 62 -16.93 4.27 3.10
C ASP A 62 -16.97 4.51 1.59
N SER A 63 -17.96 5.27 1.14
CA SER A 63 -18.19 5.54 -0.29
C SER A 63 -17.09 6.39 -0.93
N THR A 64 -16.13 6.91 -0.16
CA THR A 64 -15.03 7.70 -0.72
C THR A 64 -13.90 6.83 -1.26
N LEU A 65 -13.92 5.52 -1.01
CA LEU A 65 -12.92 4.62 -1.57
C LEU A 65 -12.96 4.65 -3.10
N PRO A 66 -11.81 4.71 -3.77
CA PRO A 66 -11.77 4.78 -5.23
C PRO A 66 -12.20 3.49 -5.90
N LYS A 67 -12.06 2.36 -5.19
CA LYS A 67 -12.39 1.01 -5.68
C LYS A 67 -12.92 0.19 -4.52
N PRO A 68 -13.73 -0.85 -4.80
CA PRO A 68 -14.19 -1.72 -3.71
C PRO A 68 -13.05 -2.53 -3.12
N TYR A 69 -13.10 -2.69 -1.81
CA TYR A 69 -12.20 -3.57 -1.08
C TYR A 69 -12.68 -5.01 -1.17
N LYS A 70 -11.76 -5.93 -1.38
CA LYS A 70 -12.01 -7.37 -1.35
C LYS A 70 -11.05 -8.01 -0.36
N VAL A 71 -11.52 -8.97 0.45
CA VAL A 71 -10.60 -9.72 1.31
C VAL A 71 -9.57 -10.46 0.45
N PRO A 72 -8.36 -10.72 0.97
CA PRO A 72 -7.30 -11.31 0.15
C PRO A 72 -7.67 -12.60 -0.56
N GLU A 73 -8.41 -13.47 0.11
CA GLU A 73 -8.83 -14.76 -0.47
C GLU A 73 -9.68 -14.58 -1.71
N LEU A 74 -10.58 -13.60 -1.70
CA LEU A 74 -11.42 -13.30 -2.87
C LEU A 74 -10.64 -12.58 -3.94
N TRP A 75 -9.79 -11.63 -3.53
CA TRP A 75 -9.02 -10.84 -4.48
C TRP A 75 -8.07 -11.71 -5.29
N ASN A 76 -7.43 -12.68 -4.66
CA ASN A 76 -6.48 -13.58 -5.32
C ASN A 76 -7.14 -14.47 -6.38
N ASP A 77 -8.45 -14.66 -6.32
CA ASP A 77 -9.19 -15.47 -7.28
C ASP A 77 -9.77 -14.66 -8.44
N LEU A 78 -9.57 -13.35 -8.43
CA LEU A 78 -10.09 -12.48 -9.49
C LEU A 78 -9.25 -12.58 -10.76
N THR A 79 -9.84 -12.18 -11.88
CA THR A 79 -9.06 -11.93 -13.11
C THR A 79 -8.22 -10.68 -12.94
N THR A 80 -7.23 -10.50 -13.81
CA THR A 80 -6.38 -9.29 -13.72
C THR A 80 -7.19 -8.02 -13.92
N ASP A 81 -8.20 -8.03 -14.79
CA ASP A 81 -9.07 -6.86 -14.97
C ASP A 81 -9.86 -6.54 -13.71
N GLU A 82 -10.36 -7.57 -13.03
CA GLU A 82 -11.08 -7.39 -11.78
C GLU A 82 -10.15 -6.94 -10.65
N MET A 83 -8.91 -7.42 -10.65
CA MET A 83 -7.89 -6.94 -9.70
C MET A 83 -7.61 -5.46 -9.89
N LEU A 84 -7.59 -4.98 -11.13
CA LEU A 84 -7.39 -3.56 -11.41
C LEU A 84 -8.54 -2.69 -10.93
N SER A 85 -9.76 -3.24 -10.85
CA SER A 85 -10.95 -2.49 -10.46
C SER A 85 -11.33 -2.67 -8.98
N SER A 86 -10.45 -3.29 -8.20
CA SER A 86 -10.65 -3.49 -6.77
C SER A 86 -9.29 -3.40 -6.06
N PHE A 87 -9.28 -3.55 -4.74
CA PHE A 87 -8.02 -3.64 -4.01
C PHE A 87 -8.21 -4.52 -2.78
N THR A 88 -7.09 -4.94 -2.23
CA THR A 88 -7.08 -5.69 -0.97
C THR A 88 -6.00 -5.12 -0.04
N LEU A 89 -5.91 -5.68 1.15
CA LEU A 89 -4.89 -5.31 2.13
C LEU A 89 -4.40 -6.62 2.75
N ASN A 90 -3.20 -7.03 2.37
CA ASN A 90 -2.65 -8.31 2.76
C ASN A 90 -1.25 -8.12 3.35
N THR A 91 -1.07 -8.52 4.60
CA THR A 91 0.23 -8.40 5.26
C THR A 91 1.27 -9.36 4.69
N ASP A 92 0.85 -10.27 3.83
CA ASP A 92 1.77 -11.20 3.16
C ASP A 92 2.18 -10.65 1.79
N GLY A 93 3.05 -9.65 1.81
CA GLY A 93 3.69 -9.16 0.60
C GLY A 93 3.22 -7.81 0.08
N ASP A 94 2.11 -7.28 0.56
CA ASP A 94 1.65 -5.97 0.13
C ASP A 94 2.43 -4.86 0.82
N PHE A 95 2.50 -3.71 0.16
CA PHE A 95 3.15 -2.54 0.73
C PHE A 95 2.44 -1.26 0.25
N PHE A 96 2.79 -0.13 0.84
CA PHE A 96 2.26 1.14 0.37
C PHE A 96 3.34 2.21 0.39
N VAL A 97 3.12 3.23 -0.43
CA VAL A 97 4.00 4.39 -0.54
C VAL A 97 3.21 5.63 -0.18
N LEU A 98 3.75 6.42 0.74
CA LEU A 98 3.18 7.70 1.10
C LEU A 98 3.53 8.70 0.00
N VAL A 99 2.52 9.27 -0.66
CA VAL A 99 2.74 10.17 -1.80
C VAL A 99 2.31 11.60 -1.52
N LYS A 100 1.43 11.80 -0.54
CA LYS A 100 1.03 13.14 -0.14
C LYS A 100 0.88 13.20 1.37
N LYS A 101 1.59 14.16 1.99
CA LYS A 101 1.45 14.47 3.40
C LYS A 101 1.83 15.93 3.61
N PRO A 102 0.82 16.81 3.78
CA PRO A 102 1.09 18.26 3.92
C PRO A 102 2.08 18.60 5.01
N GLU A 103 2.05 17.88 6.13
CA GLU A 103 2.97 18.11 7.25
C GLU A 103 4.43 17.95 6.86
N LEU A 104 4.72 17.19 5.81
CA LEU A 104 6.07 16.95 5.31
C LEU A 104 6.36 17.72 4.02
N ASN A 105 5.42 18.53 3.56
CA ASN A 105 5.48 19.13 2.23
C ASN A 105 5.69 18.10 1.13
N LEU A 106 5.15 16.93 1.35
CA LEU A 106 5.27 15.80 0.43
C LEU A 106 4.07 15.80 -0.52
N ASP A 107 4.33 15.82 -1.81
CA ASP A 107 3.30 15.73 -2.84
C ASP A 107 3.97 15.23 -4.12
N ILE A 108 3.95 13.92 -4.31
CA ILE A 108 4.64 13.25 -5.41
C ILE A 108 3.69 12.25 -6.06
N ASP A 109 4.11 11.69 -7.18
CA ASP A 109 3.39 10.64 -7.88
C ASP A 109 4.14 9.32 -7.76
N ALA A 110 3.38 8.23 -7.73
CA ALA A 110 3.91 6.88 -7.82
C ALA A 110 3.08 6.11 -8.84
N PRO A 111 3.65 5.09 -9.49
CA PRO A 111 2.94 4.38 -10.54
C PRO A 111 1.71 3.65 -10.00
N GLU A 112 0.64 3.67 -10.79
CA GLU A 112 -0.58 2.92 -10.51
C GLU A 112 -0.75 1.83 -11.57
N GLY A 113 -1.71 0.94 -11.36
CA GLY A 113 -1.94 -0.17 -12.27
C GLY A 113 -0.97 -1.31 -12.05
N VAL A 114 -0.75 -2.11 -13.06
CA VAL A 114 0.07 -3.33 -12.96
C VAL A 114 1.53 -3.01 -13.17
N GLN A 115 2.36 -3.43 -12.21
CA GLN A 115 3.82 -3.31 -12.29
C GLN A 115 4.39 -4.72 -12.16
N THR A 116 5.23 -5.12 -13.10
CA THR A 116 5.76 -6.48 -13.14
C THR A 116 7.25 -6.48 -12.77
N SER A 117 7.59 -7.19 -11.70
CA SER A 117 8.99 -7.38 -11.29
C SER A 117 9.73 -8.13 -12.39
N GLY A 118 10.97 -7.71 -12.65
CA GLY A 118 11.79 -8.30 -13.69
C GLY A 118 11.76 -7.52 -15.01
N ASP A 119 10.68 -6.79 -15.28
CA ASP A 119 10.60 -5.93 -16.44
C ASP A 119 11.30 -4.60 -16.18
N THR A 120 11.83 -3.97 -17.20
CA THR A 120 12.46 -2.66 -17.08
C THR A 120 11.42 -1.62 -16.64
N PRO A 121 11.68 -0.79 -15.60
CA PRO A 121 12.95 -0.63 -14.87
C PRO A 121 13.04 -1.45 -13.57
N TYR A 122 12.25 -2.49 -13.41
CA TYR A 122 12.14 -3.26 -12.16
C TYR A 122 12.93 -4.56 -12.21
N GLU A 123 14.12 -4.56 -12.83
CA GLU A 123 14.92 -5.77 -13.01
C GLU A 123 15.26 -6.47 -11.68
N GLU A 124 15.45 -5.68 -10.62
CA GLU A 124 15.78 -6.22 -9.30
C GLU A 124 14.54 -6.39 -8.40
N GLY A 125 13.36 -6.30 -8.99
CA GLY A 125 12.10 -6.38 -8.28
C GLY A 125 11.46 -5.02 -8.06
N PHE A 126 10.14 -4.98 -8.11
CA PHE A 126 9.40 -3.72 -8.01
C PHE A 126 9.53 -3.11 -6.61
N LEU A 127 9.40 -3.91 -5.56
CA LEU A 127 9.51 -3.39 -4.19
C LEU A 127 10.88 -2.76 -3.95
N GLN A 128 11.95 -3.43 -4.40
CA GLN A 128 13.29 -2.88 -4.24
C GLN A 128 13.47 -1.57 -4.99
N TYR A 129 12.95 -1.51 -6.22
CA TYR A 129 12.97 -0.27 -6.99
C TYR A 129 12.28 0.87 -6.25
N MET A 130 11.11 0.59 -5.67
CA MET A 130 10.35 1.60 -4.95
C MET A 130 11.07 2.06 -3.67
N LYS A 131 11.69 1.12 -2.95
CA LYS A 131 12.47 1.47 -1.75
C LYS A 131 13.67 2.34 -2.09
N ASP A 132 14.28 2.12 -3.24
CA ASP A 132 15.41 2.93 -3.67
C ASP A 132 15.01 4.32 -4.14
N LYS A 133 13.80 4.44 -4.71
CA LYS A 133 13.35 5.68 -5.32
C LYS A 133 12.59 6.60 -4.38
N TYR A 134 11.81 6.04 -3.47
CA TYR A 134 10.90 6.81 -2.60
C TYR A 134 11.34 6.75 -1.15
N SER A 135 11.12 7.86 -0.42
CA SER A 135 11.55 7.96 0.98
C SER A 135 10.64 7.22 1.95
N TYR A 136 9.35 7.12 1.62
CA TYR A 136 8.35 6.62 2.57
C TYR A 136 7.62 5.41 1.99
N VAL A 137 8.32 4.28 1.99
CA VAL A 137 7.81 2.98 1.52
C VAL A 137 7.68 2.07 2.72
N TYR A 138 6.50 1.50 2.92
CA TYR A 138 6.22 0.69 4.11
C TYR A 138 5.59 -0.64 3.70
N GLU A 139 6.20 -1.74 4.15
CA GLU A 139 5.59 -3.06 4.01
C GLU A 139 4.50 -3.22 5.06
N MET A 140 3.39 -3.83 4.69
CA MET A 140 2.28 -4.04 5.60
C MET A 140 2.63 -5.09 6.63
N SER A 141 2.52 -4.75 7.91
CA SER A 141 2.89 -5.63 9.01
C SER A 141 1.70 -6.05 9.87
N SER A 142 0.60 -5.30 9.82
CA SER A 142 -0.62 -5.63 10.57
C SER A 142 -1.83 -5.05 9.89
N PHE A 143 -3.00 -5.59 10.23
CA PHE A 143 -4.26 -5.18 9.61
C PHE A 143 -5.39 -5.36 10.61
N ALA A 144 -6.26 -4.35 10.70
CA ALA A 144 -7.47 -4.43 11.51
C ALA A 144 -8.60 -3.70 10.82
N VAL A 145 -9.82 -4.17 11.04
CA VAL A 145 -11.05 -3.57 10.51
C VAL A 145 -11.89 -3.10 11.69
N PHE A 146 -12.35 -1.87 11.62
CA PHE A 146 -13.20 -1.28 12.66
C PHE A 146 -14.56 -0.96 12.05
N GLY A 147 -15.63 -1.37 12.74
CA GLY A 147 -16.99 -1.22 12.24
C GLY A 147 -17.77 -0.07 12.85
N LEU A 148 -17.45 0.37 14.08
CA LEU A 148 -18.22 1.43 14.74
C LEU A 148 -18.04 2.77 13.99
N ILE A 149 -16.79 3.13 13.74
CA ILE A 149 -16.45 4.18 12.79
C ILE A 149 -15.71 3.45 11.67
N PRO A 150 -16.40 3.17 10.55
CA PRO A 150 -15.84 2.23 9.56
C PRO A 150 -14.50 2.70 8.99
N HIS A 151 -13.44 1.95 9.28
CA HIS A 151 -12.13 2.20 8.71
C HIS A 151 -11.25 0.96 8.82
N PHE A 152 -10.19 0.96 8.01
CA PHE A 152 -9.12 -0.03 8.10
C PHE A 152 -7.92 0.63 8.78
N GLU A 153 -7.18 -0.16 9.56
CA GLU A 153 -5.88 0.26 10.09
C GLU A 153 -4.82 -0.72 9.63
N VAL A 154 -3.78 -0.19 9.02
CA VAL A 154 -2.68 -0.97 8.47
C VAL A 154 -1.38 -0.48 9.11
N GLY A 155 -0.69 -1.39 9.80
CA GLY A 155 0.64 -1.08 10.32
C GLY A 155 1.67 -1.22 9.20
N GLY A 156 2.62 -0.29 9.14
CA GLY A 156 3.70 -0.30 8.16
C GLY A 156 5.07 -0.35 8.82
N LYS A 157 5.99 -1.07 8.21
CA LYS A 157 7.37 -1.17 8.69
C LYS A 157 8.38 -0.94 7.58
#